data_e45c0cc2e1eca384c857c74942765f5b
#
_entry.id   e45c0cc2e1eca384c857c74942765f5b
#
_cell.length_a   1.000
_cell.length_b   1.000
_cell.length_c   1.000
_cell.angle_alpha   90.00
_cell.angle_beta   90.00
_cell.angle_gamma   90.00
#
_symmetry.space_group_name_H-M   'P 1'
#
loop_
_entity.id
_entity.type
_entity.pdbx_description
1 polymer ?
#
loop_
_entity_poly.entity_id
_entity_poly.type
_entity_poly.pdbx_seq_one_letter_code
_entity_poly.pdbx_strand_id
1 'polypeptide(L)'
;MQLYEFKETQERVILIGVQTGVGDDVAASLDELDELAQTAGAETAAKVIQNREAVHPGTYIGKGKIEEVASLLRALDANGVICDDELSPSQLNNLERELDCKVMDRTLLILDIFARRAVSSEGKIQVELAQLRYRAARLVGLRESLSRLGGGIGTRGPGEKKLETDRRLIRTRISALKAELSQVERHRELIRGKRSRGSLKTAAIVGYTNAGKSTLLNTLT
;
A
#
# COMPACT_ATOMS: atom_id res chain seq x y z
N MET A 1 -0.06 -33.47 -20.83
CA MET A 1 -0.24 -32.06 -20.58
C MET A 1 -0.21 -31.91 -19.07
N GLN A 2 0.96 -31.59 -18.48
CA GLN A 2 1.09 -31.41 -17.03
C GLN A 2 0.50 -30.03 -16.68
N LEU A 3 -0.59 -30.06 -15.95
CA LEU A 3 -1.12 -28.87 -15.27
C LEU A 3 -0.10 -28.45 -14.20
N TYR A 4 0.57 -27.33 -14.40
CA TYR A 4 1.32 -26.68 -13.35
C TYR A 4 0.29 -26.12 -12.36
N GLU A 5 0.11 -26.78 -11.23
CA GLU A 5 -0.53 -26.18 -10.07
C GLU A 5 0.33 -24.98 -9.65
N PHE A 6 -0.17 -23.77 -9.87
CA PHE A 6 0.35 -22.59 -9.21
C PHE A 6 0.06 -22.77 -7.70
N LYS A 7 1.00 -23.33 -6.96
CA LYS A 7 1.02 -23.15 -5.51
C LYS A 7 1.18 -21.66 -5.28
N GLU A 8 0.12 -21.01 -4.78
CA GLU A 8 0.27 -19.70 -4.18
C GLU A 8 1.32 -19.87 -3.06
N THR A 9 2.54 -19.43 -3.34
CA THR A 9 3.58 -19.36 -2.31
C THR A 9 3.11 -18.32 -1.31
N GLN A 10 2.78 -18.75 -0.11
CA GLN A 10 2.39 -17.88 0.99
C GLN A 10 3.49 -16.85 1.19
N GLU A 11 3.15 -15.56 1.09
CA GLU A 11 4.13 -14.49 1.30
C GLU A 11 4.52 -14.51 2.78
N ARG A 12 5.80 -14.79 3.06
CA ARG A 12 6.38 -14.75 4.42
C ARG A 12 7.18 -13.47 4.56
N VAL A 13 6.83 -12.67 5.55
CA VAL A 13 7.37 -11.31 5.68
C VAL A 13 8.01 -11.05 7.05
N ILE A 14 9.00 -10.16 7.07
CA ILE A 14 9.56 -9.60 8.30
C ILE A 14 8.98 -8.19 8.48
N LEU A 15 8.44 -7.91 9.66
CA LEU A 15 7.94 -6.58 10.01
C LEU A 15 9.07 -5.77 10.65
N ILE A 16 9.22 -4.51 10.23
CA ILE A 16 10.27 -3.61 10.73
C ILE A 16 9.66 -2.32 11.24
N GLY A 17 10.02 -1.95 12.49
CA GLY A 17 9.70 -0.67 13.08
C GLY A 17 10.94 0.06 13.60
N VAL A 18 10.90 1.39 13.60
CA VAL A 18 11.96 2.24 14.16
C VAL A 18 11.39 3.03 15.32
N GLN A 19 11.95 2.81 16.51
CA GLN A 19 11.59 3.55 17.71
C GLN A 19 12.47 4.78 17.85
N THR A 20 11.88 5.97 17.73
CA THR A 20 12.61 7.25 17.73
C THR A 20 12.50 8.04 19.02
N GLY A 21 11.62 7.66 19.96
CA GLY A 21 11.39 8.38 21.21
C GLY A 21 10.98 7.51 22.39
N VAL A 22 11.01 8.12 23.57
CA VAL A 22 10.47 7.53 24.80
C VAL A 22 8.96 7.80 24.78
N GLY A 23 8.18 6.78 24.46
CA GLY A 23 6.70 6.87 24.44
C GLY A 23 6.05 6.32 23.17
N ASP A 24 6.80 6.11 22.09
CA ASP A 24 6.30 5.41 20.91
C ASP A 24 6.23 3.91 21.22
N ASP A 25 5.03 3.35 21.24
CA ASP A 25 4.85 1.90 21.41
C ASP A 25 4.94 1.20 20.06
N VAL A 26 6.18 1.15 19.52
CA VAL A 26 6.45 0.48 18.23
C VAL A 26 6.14 -1.00 18.31
N ALA A 27 6.22 -1.63 19.49
CA ALA A 27 5.87 -3.04 19.65
C ALA A 27 4.37 -3.25 19.39
N ALA A 28 3.50 -2.43 20.01
CA ALA A 28 2.06 -2.47 19.76
C ALA A 28 1.71 -2.12 18.30
N SER A 29 2.44 -1.16 17.69
CA SER A 29 2.27 -0.82 16.28
C SER A 29 2.62 -2.00 15.35
N LEU A 30 3.68 -2.75 15.65
CA LEU A 30 4.03 -3.96 14.91
C LEU A 30 3.05 -5.12 15.15
N ASP A 31 2.39 -5.17 16.30
CA ASP A 31 1.32 -6.16 16.55
C ASP A 31 0.10 -5.84 15.66
N GLU A 32 -0.28 -4.57 15.54
CA GLU A 32 -1.32 -4.16 14.59
C GLU A 32 -0.91 -4.41 13.13
N LEU A 33 0.34 -4.13 12.78
CA LEU A 33 0.86 -4.39 11.42
C LEU A 33 0.84 -5.88 11.09
N ASP A 34 1.07 -6.76 12.06
CA ASP A 34 0.95 -8.21 11.93
C ASP A 34 -0.49 -8.63 11.58
N GLU A 35 -1.49 -8.09 12.29
CA GLU A 35 -2.89 -8.34 11.97
C GLU A 35 -3.26 -7.86 10.55
N LEU A 36 -2.72 -6.72 10.13
CA LEU A 36 -2.88 -6.22 8.77
C LEU A 36 -2.22 -7.14 7.74
N ALA A 37 -1.00 -7.62 8.00
CA ALA A 37 -0.28 -8.54 7.12
C ALA A 37 -1.05 -9.87 6.96
N GLN A 38 -1.54 -10.45 8.05
CA GLN A 38 -2.40 -11.63 8.03
C GLN A 38 -3.69 -11.39 7.24
N THR A 39 -4.32 -10.22 7.40
CA THR A 39 -5.51 -9.81 6.63
C THR A 39 -5.21 -9.72 5.14
N ALA A 40 -3.99 -9.33 4.76
CA ALA A 40 -3.51 -9.33 3.39
C ALA A 40 -3.11 -10.72 2.88
N GLY A 41 -3.11 -11.75 3.74
CA GLY A 41 -2.75 -13.14 3.40
C GLY A 41 -1.25 -13.43 3.49
N ALA A 42 -0.47 -12.57 4.15
CA ALA A 42 0.94 -12.80 4.44
C ALA A 42 1.12 -13.45 5.82
N GLU A 43 2.18 -14.23 6.00
CA GLU A 43 2.62 -14.80 7.28
C GLU A 43 3.79 -13.98 7.82
N THR A 44 3.69 -13.51 9.07
CA THR A 44 4.78 -12.81 9.72
C THR A 44 5.80 -13.80 10.29
N ALA A 45 7.00 -13.81 9.71
CA ALA A 45 8.09 -14.67 10.16
C ALA A 45 8.86 -14.11 11.36
N ALA A 46 8.99 -12.78 11.44
CA ALA A 46 9.64 -12.09 12.56
C ALA A 46 9.23 -10.63 12.65
N LYS A 47 9.38 -10.03 13.84
CA LYS A 47 9.25 -8.60 14.10
C LYS A 47 10.61 -8.04 14.53
N VAL A 48 11.05 -6.96 13.92
CA VAL A 48 12.35 -6.34 14.16
C VAL A 48 12.18 -4.87 14.52
N ILE A 49 12.68 -4.47 15.68
CA ILE A 49 12.65 -3.08 16.12
C ILE A 49 14.08 -2.55 16.16
N GLN A 50 14.27 -1.33 15.69
CA GLN A 50 15.52 -0.61 15.85
C GLN A 50 15.29 0.68 16.65
N ASN A 51 15.99 0.84 17.77
CA ASN A 51 16.03 2.08 18.53
C ASN A 51 17.02 3.05 17.90
N ARG A 52 16.57 4.27 17.59
CA ARG A 52 17.39 5.35 17.01
C ARG A 52 16.86 6.70 17.46
N GLU A 53 17.71 7.73 17.41
CA GLU A 53 17.28 9.12 17.61
C GLU A 53 16.42 9.63 16.45
N ALA A 54 16.66 9.12 15.22
CA ALA A 54 15.89 9.46 14.04
C ALA A 54 15.93 8.32 13.02
N VAL A 55 14.90 8.23 12.19
CA VAL A 55 14.82 7.33 11.04
C VAL A 55 15.99 7.61 10.08
N HIS A 56 16.63 6.55 9.57
CA HIS A 56 17.75 6.73 8.64
C HIS A 56 17.23 7.28 7.29
N PRO A 57 17.76 8.44 6.81
CA PRO A 57 17.19 9.12 5.66
C PRO A 57 17.31 8.34 4.35
N GLY A 58 18.30 7.48 4.21
CA GLY A 58 18.56 6.73 2.99
C GLY A 58 17.97 5.32 2.97
N THR A 59 17.80 4.67 4.13
CA THR A 59 17.45 3.24 4.20
C THR A 59 16.44 2.91 5.29
N TYR A 60 15.82 3.91 5.92
CA TYR A 60 14.87 3.74 7.03
C TYR A 60 15.53 3.18 8.30
N ILE A 61 16.27 2.09 8.20
CA ILE A 61 17.07 1.45 9.27
C ILE A 61 18.58 1.60 8.99
N GLY A 62 19.40 1.42 10.02
CA GLY A 62 20.85 1.50 9.89
C GLY A 62 21.47 0.25 9.25
N LYS A 63 22.70 0.38 8.72
CA LYS A 63 23.39 -0.66 7.97
C LYS A 63 23.49 -2.00 8.72
N GLY A 64 23.91 -1.99 9.98
CA GLY A 64 23.98 -3.23 10.79
C GLY A 64 22.62 -3.91 10.97
N LYS A 65 21.53 -3.14 11.05
CA LYS A 65 20.18 -3.70 11.12
C LYS A 65 19.73 -4.28 9.77
N ILE A 66 20.17 -3.72 8.65
CA ILE A 66 19.95 -4.28 7.30
C ILE A 66 20.62 -5.67 7.20
N GLU A 67 21.85 -5.81 7.67
CA GLU A 67 22.60 -7.08 7.67
C GLU A 67 21.90 -8.14 8.55
N GLU A 68 21.36 -7.73 9.70
CA GLU A 68 20.56 -8.59 10.58
C GLU A 68 19.27 -9.06 9.88
N VAL A 69 18.50 -8.14 9.27
CA VAL A 69 17.28 -8.45 8.52
C VAL A 69 17.58 -9.37 7.33
N ALA A 70 18.65 -9.11 6.58
CA ALA A 70 19.07 -9.97 5.47
C ALA A 70 19.43 -11.39 5.93
N SER A 71 19.98 -11.53 7.13
CA SER A 71 20.27 -12.84 7.73
C SER A 71 18.97 -13.55 8.17
N LEU A 72 18.02 -12.82 8.75
CA LEU A 72 16.71 -13.34 9.13
C LEU A 72 15.88 -13.77 7.92
N LEU A 73 15.89 -12.99 6.83
CA LEU A 73 15.21 -13.35 5.57
C LEU A 73 15.63 -14.75 5.09
N ARG A 74 16.94 -15.00 5.09
CA ARG A 74 17.50 -16.31 4.70
C ARG A 74 17.21 -17.43 5.70
N ALA A 75 17.34 -17.14 7.00
CA ALA A 75 17.15 -18.15 8.05
C ALA A 75 15.70 -18.59 8.19
N LEU A 76 14.76 -17.70 7.96
CA LEU A 76 13.32 -17.93 8.10
C LEU A 76 12.62 -18.22 6.75
N ASP A 77 13.35 -18.27 5.65
CA ASP A 77 12.81 -18.42 4.30
C ASP A 77 11.69 -17.38 4.02
N ALA A 78 11.96 -16.12 4.44
CA ALA A 78 11.05 -15.02 4.21
C ALA A 78 11.39 -14.31 2.89
N ASN A 79 10.36 -13.88 2.16
CA ASN A 79 10.48 -13.35 0.80
C ASN A 79 10.14 -11.88 0.68
N GLY A 80 9.83 -11.21 1.80
CA GLY A 80 9.51 -9.80 1.81
C GLY A 80 9.68 -9.12 3.17
N VAL A 81 9.65 -7.81 3.14
CA VAL A 81 9.73 -6.94 4.33
C VAL A 81 8.60 -5.93 4.30
N ILE A 82 7.98 -5.68 5.45
CA ILE A 82 6.99 -4.61 5.62
C ILE A 82 7.48 -3.64 6.70
N CYS A 83 7.63 -2.37 6.34
CA CYS A 83 7.99 -1.30 7.27
C CYS A 83 6.74 -0.65 7.85
N ASP A 84 6.78 -0.33 9.14
CA ASP A 84 5.66 0.24 9.87
C ASP A 84 5.36 1.70 9.46
N ASP A 85 6.39 2.46 9.12
CA ASP A 85 6.27 3.83 8.65
C ASP A 85 6.16 3.93 7.13
N GLU A 86 5.64 5.06 6.63
CA GLU A 86 5.66 5.38 5.21
C GLU A 86 7.09 5.66 4.76
N LEU A 87 7.54 4.93 3.73
CA LEU A 87 8.90 5.06 3.19
C LEU A 87 8.97 6.13 2.10
N SER A 88 10.01 6.94 2.12
CA SER A 88 10.35 7.75 0.95
C SER A 88 10.76 6.84 -0.23
N PRO A 89 10.62 7.33 -1.47
CA PRO A 89 11.02 6.55 -2.65
C PRO A 89 12.47 6.08 -2.64
N SER A 90 13.38 6.88 -2.09
CA SER A 90 14.80 6.52 -1.93
C SER A 90 15.02 5.45 -0.88
N GLN A 91 14.32 5.51 0.26
CA GLN A 91 14.41 4.48 1.30
C GLN A 91 13.92 3.14 0.77
N LEU A 92 12.76 3.13 0.08
CA LEU A 92 12.21 1.91 -0.50
C LEU A 92 13.20 1.24 -1.44
N ASN A 93 13.67 1.98 -2.47
CA ASN A 93 14.60 1.43 -3.46
C ASN A 93 15.93 0.97 -2.86
N ASN A 94 16.45 1.71 -1.89
CA ASN A 94 17.70 1.34 -1.24
C ASN A 94 17.52 0.06 -0.41
N LEU A 95 16.40 -0.06 0.33
CA LEU A 95 16.10 -1.29 1.08
C LEU A 95 15.88 -2.48 0.15
N GLU A 96 15.11 -2.34 -0.93
CA GLU A 96 14.91 -3.41 -1.91
C GLU A 96 16.24 -3.90 -2.50
N ARG A 97 17.14 -2.97 -2.82
CA ARG A 97 18.45 -3.31 -3.37
C ARG A 97 19.37 -3.97 -2.33
N GLU A 98 19.38 -3.48 -1.08
CA GLU A 98 20.25 -4.02 -0.03
C GLU A 98 19.76 -5.39 0.50
N LEU A 99 18.44 -5.59 0.53
CA LEU A 99 17.82 -6.82 1.05
C LEU A 99 17.54 -7.87 -0.05
N ASP A 100 17.60 -7.46 -1.34
CA ASP A 100 17.25 -8.27 -2.51
C ASP A 100 15.88 -8.96 -2.37
N CYS A 101 14.90 -8.24 -1.82
CA CYS A 101 13.55 -8.73 -1.62
C CYS A 101 12.52 -7.62 -1.81
N LYS A 102 11.23 -8.00 -1.91
CA LYS A 102 10.11 -7.06 -1.97
C LYS A 102 10.02 -6.29 -0.66
N VAL A 103 9.98 -4.97 -0.74
CA VAL A 103 9.75 -4.08 0.41
C VAL A 103 8.43 -3.35 0.25
N MET A 104 7.63 -3.37 1.29
CA MET A 104 6.38 -2.62 1.39
C MET A 104 6.40 -1.72 2.61
N ASP A 105 5.52 -0.73 2.63
CA ASP A 105 5.22 0.02 3.84
C ASP A 105 3.77 -0.18 4.25
N ARG A 106 3.41 0.29 5.44
CA ARG A 106 2.05 0.19 6.00
C ARG A 106 1.00 0.74 5.03
N THR A 107 1.27 1.86 4.36
CA THR A 107 0.34 2.48 3.41
C THR A 107 0.04 1.57 2.22
N LEU A 108 1.07 0.96 1.63
CA LEU A 108 0.88 0.04 0.51
C LEU A 108 0.15 -1.23 0.94
N LEU A 109 0.47 -1.77 2.11
CA LEU A 109 -0.22 -2.94 2.68
C LEU A 109 -1.73 -2.68 2.86
N ILE A 110 -2.10 -1.52 3.43
CA ILE A 110 -3.50 -1.12 3.61
C ILE A 110 -4.20 -0.97 2.25
N LEU A 111 -3.53 -0.39 1.26
CA LEU A 111 -4.08 -0.28 -0.10
C LEU A 111 -4.31 -1.65 -0.75
N ASP A 112 -3.44 -2.62 -0.51
CA ASP A 112 -3.61 -3.99 -1.02
C ASP A 112 -4.79 -4.71 -0.33
N ILE A 113 -4.98 -4.52 0.97
CA ILE A 113 -6.16 -5.03 1.70
C ILE A 113 -7.44 -4.43 1.11
N PHE A 114 -7.48 -3.12 0.87
CA PHE A 114 -8.64 -2.49 0.25
C PHE A 114 -8.89 -2.99 -1.18
N ALA A 115 -7.83 -3.23 -1.95
CA ALA A 115 -7.95 -3.77 -3.31
C ALA A 115 -8.61 -5.15 -3.32
N ARG A 116 -8.23 -6.02 -2.41
CA ARG A 116 -8.83 -7.36 -2.26
C ARG A 116 -10.27 -7.31 -1.77
N ARG A 117 -10.62 -6.35 -0.92
CA ARG A 117 -11.97 -6.22 -0.31
C ARG A 117 -12.94 -5.36 -1.12
N ALA A 118 -12.50 -4.63 -2.13
CA ALA A 118 -13.34 -3.76 -2.94
C ALA A 118 -14.29 -4.59 -3.82
N VAL A 119 -15.57 -4.64 -3.47
CA VAL A 119 -16.61 -5.37 -4.21
C VAL A 119 -17.31 -4.43 -5.21
N SER A 120 -17.63 -3.19 -4.80
CA SER A 120 -18.33 -2.23 -5.66
C SER A 120 -17.41 -1.68 -6.75
N SER A 121 -18.00 -1.35 -7.93
CA SER A 121 -17.28 -0.72 -9.04
C SER A 121 -16.62 0.59 -8.58
N GLU A 122 -17.33 1.43 -7.83
CA GLU A 122 -16.81 2.67 -7.28
C GLU A 122 -15.62 2.42 -6.33
N GLY A 123 -15.73 1.44 -5.41
CA GLY A 123 -14.65 1.07 -4.50
C GLY A 123 -13.41 0.59 -5.24
N LYS A 124 -13.56 -0.22 -6.28
CA LYS A 124 -12.44 -0.66 -7.13
C LYS A 124 -11.72 0.51 -7.80
N ILE A 125 -12.49 1.45 -8.39
CA ILE A 125 -11.94 2.65 -9.02
C ILE A 125 -11.19 3.52 -7.99
N GLN A 126 -11.76 3.72 -6.80
CA GLN A 126 -11.14 4.53 -5.75
C GLN A 126 -9.84 3.92 -5.25
N VAL A 127 -9.81 2.59 -5.04
CA VAL A 127 -8.59 1.90 -4.61
C VAL A 127 -7.51 1.93 -5.69
N GLU A 128 -7.86 1.63 -6.95
CA GLU A 128 -6.92 1.73 -8.08
C GLU A 128 -6.35 3.15 -8.19
N LEU A 129 -7.21 4.17 -8.03
CA LEU A 129 -6.79 5.56 -8.04
C LEU A 129 -5.80 5.89 -6.90
N ALA A 130 -6.04 5.38 -5.70
CA ALA A 130 -5.15 5.56 -4.54
C ALA A 130 -3.79 4.87 -4.77
N GLN A 131 -3.79 3.62 -5.25
CA GLN A 131 -2.58 2.88 -5.59
C GLN A 131 -1.75 3.58 -6.68
N LEU A 132 -2.40 4.09 -7.72
CA LEU A 132 -1.70 4.81 -8.79
C LEU A 132 -1.13 6.15 -8.33
N ARG A 133 -1.83 6.88 -7.45
CA ARG A 133 -1.30 8.11 -6.84
C ARG A 133 -0.07 7.84 -5.99
N TYR A 134 -0.14 6.80 -5.17
CA TYR A 134 0.97 6.34 -4.35
C TYR A 134 2.20 5.97 -5.20
N ARG A 135 2.02 5.19 -6.27
CA ARG A 135 3.08 4.87 -7.23
C ARG A 135 3.62 6.10 -7.94
N ALA A 136 2.73 7.02 -8.36
CA ALA A 136 3.13 8.26 -9.03
C ALA A 136 4.03 9.16 -8.16
N ALA A 137 3.72 9.30 -6.88
CA ALA A 137 4.54 10.06 -5.93
C ALA A 137 5.95 9.46 -5.80
N ARG A 138 6.06 8.14 -5.80
CA ARG A 138 7.35 7.42 -5.71
C ARG A 138 8.20 7.54 -6.97
N LEU A 139 7.62 7.52 -8.15
CA LEU A 139 8.36 7.75 -9.40
C LEU A 139 8.95 9.17 -9.48
N VAL A 140 8.38 10.15 -8.76
CA VAL A 140 8.94 11.52 -8.70
C VAL A 140 10.24 11.52 -7.88
N GLY A 141 10.24 10.92 -6.71
CA GLY A 141 11.43 10.86 -5.84
C GLY A 141 12.59 10.05 -6.43
N LEU A 142 12.29 9.02 -7.22
CA LEU A 142 13.29 8.24 -7.97
C LEU A 142 14.08 9.11 -8.96
N ARG A 143 13.42 10.04 -9.64
CA ARG A 143 14.08 10.96 -10.57
C ARG A 143 15.04 11.90 -9.86
N GLU A 144 14.65 12.44 -8.73
CA GLU A 144 15.50 13.35 -7.95
C GLU A 144 16.75 12.65 -7.42
N SER A 145 16.64 11.38 -7.02
CA SER A 145 17.80 10.59 -6.59
C SER A 145 18.73 10.23 -7.74
N LEU A 146 18.19 9.87 -8.92
CA LEU A 146 18.96 9.55 -10.11
C LEU A 146 19.62 10.79 -10.72
N SER A 147 18.97 11.95 -10.70
CA SER A 147 19.54 13.20 -11.22
C SER A 147 20.68 13.74 -10.35
N ARG A 148 20.71 13.43 -9.07
CA ARG A 148 21.84 13.75 -8.16
C ARG A 148 23.07 12.86 -8.38
N LEU A 149 22.86 11.64 -8.90
CA LEU A 149 23.94 10.67 -9.17
C LEU A 149 24.53 10.81 -10.58
N GLY A 150 23.80 11.44 -11.51
CA GLY A 150 24.20 11.63 -12.90
C GLY A 150 24.61 13.08 -13.20
N GLY A 151 25.76 13.51 -12.71
CA GLY A 151 26.30 14.85 -12.96
C GLY A 151 26.78 15.04 -14.40
N GLY A 152 25.88 15.24 -15.35
CA GLY A 152 26.22 15.64 -16.73
C GLY A 152 25.12 16.47 -17.34
N ILE A 153 25.44 17.72 -17.75
CA ILE A 153 24.53 18.61 -18.48
C ILE A 153 24.25 17.97 -19.84
N GLY A 154 23.01 17.51 -20.09
CA GLY A 154 22.51 17.18 -21.43
C GLY A 154 22.35 15.71 -21.81
N THR A 155 22.68 14.74 -21.00
CA THR A 155 22.47 13.31 -21.31
C THR A 155 21.31 12.71 -20.52
N ARG A 156 20.11 12.74 -21.10
CA ARG A 156 18.98 11.93 -20.61
C ARG A 156 19.30 10.46 -20.87
N GLY A 157 19.65 9.70 -19.83
CA GLY A 157 19.90 8.27 -19.92
C GLY A 157 18.65 7.45 -20.28
N PRO A 158 18.81 6.20 -20.77
CA PRO A 158 17.69 5.31 -21.11
C PRO A 158 16.70 5.11 -19.96
N GLY A 159 17.16 5.11 -18.70
CA GLY A 159 16.35 5.02 -17.51
C GLY A 159 15.42 6.21 -17.28
N GLU A 160 15.88 7.44 -17.57
CA GLU A 160 15.02 8.64 -17.45
C GLU A 160 13.87 8.64 -18.45
N LYS A 161 14.10 8.18 -19.70
CA LYS A 161 13.03 8.04 -20.71
C LYS A 161 11.98 7.01 -20.28
N LYS A 162 12.40 5.90 -19.69
CA LYS A 162 11.48 4.87 -19.18
C LYS A 162 10.62 5.41 -18.04
N LEU A 163 11.23 6.04 -17.05
CA LEU A 163 10.51 6.68 -15.94
C LEU A 163 9.51 7.75 -16.39
N GLU A 164 9.87 8.54 -17.39
CA GLU A 164 8.98 9.56 -17.95
C GLU A 164 7.79 8.94 -18.69
N THR A 165 8.01 7.85 -19.41
CA THR A 165 6.96 7.07 -20.06
C THR A 165 6.01 6.47 -19.04
N ASP A 166 6.54 5.82 -17.99
CA ASP A 166 5.75 5.21 -16.92
C ASP A 166 4.92 6.26 -16.16
N ARG A 167 5.51 7.42 -15.85
CA ARG A 167 4.76 8.56 -15.27
C ARG A 167 3.62 9.04 -16.15
N ARG A 168 3.85 9.13 -17.46
CA ARG A 168 2.81 9.57 -18.41
C ARG A 168 1.67 8.56 -18.45
N LEU A 169 1.98 7.27 -18.51
CA LEU A 169 0.99 6.20 -18.48
C LEU A 169 0.15 6.24 -17.21
N ILE A 170 0.79 6.35 -16.03
CA ILE A 170 0.10 6.45 -14.75
C ILE A 170 -0.79 7.70 -14.69
N ARG A 171 -0.31 8.86 -15.12
CA ARG A 171 -1.11 10.09 -15.16
C ARG A 171 -2.33 9.98 -16.08
N THR A 172 -2.15 9.37 -17.25
CA THR A 172 -3.25 9.11 -18.18
C THR A 172 -4.29 8.18 -17.55
N ARG A 173 -3.85 7.11 -16.87
CA ARG A 173 -4.75 6.19 -16.18
C ARG A 173 -5.49 6.86 -15.02
N ILE A 174 -4.79 7.69 -14.21
CA ILE A 174 -5.39 8.49 -13.14
C ILE A 174 -6.49 9.41 -13.70
N SER A 175 -6.24 10.07 -14.84
CA SER A 175 -7.23 10.96 -15.47
C SER A 175 -8.45 10.18 -15.97
N ALA A 176 -8.24 9.02 -16.57
CA ALA A 176 -9.33 8.14 -17.02
C ALA A 176 -10.19 7.66 -15.84
N LEU A 177 -9.56 7.18 -14.75
CA LEU A 177 -10.29 6.72 -13.55
C LEU A 177 -11.06 7.84 -12.86
N LYS A 178 -10.53 9.07 -12.83
CA LYS A 178 -11.27 10.24 -12.31
C LYS A 178 -12.52 10.53 -13.13
N ALA A 179 -12.41 10.45 -14.46
CA ALA A 179 -13.56 10.64 -15.34
C ALA A 179 -14.62 9.54 -15.13
N GLU A 180 -14.19 8.28 -15.00
CA GLU A 180 -15.07 7.14 -14.72
C GLU A 180 -15.78 7.29 -13.37
N LEU A 181 -15.03 7.66 -12.30
CA LEU A 181 -15.60 7.93 -10.97
C LEU A 181 -16.67 9.02 -11.03
N SER A 182 -16.39 10.11 -11.72
CA SER A 182 -17.36 11.20 -11.91
C SER A 182 -18.63 10.77 -12.65
N GLN A 183 -18.54 9.81 -13.57
CA GLN A 183 -19.73 9.22 -14.22
C GLN A 183 -20.54 8.39 -13.24
N VAL A 184 -19.90 7.57 -12.41
CA VAL A 184 -20.55 6.76 -11.37
C VAL A 184 -21.27 7.67 -10.36
N GLU A 185 -20.64 8.74 -9.92
CA GLU A 185 -21.22 9.73 -9.00
C GLU A 185 -22.48 10.38 -9.62
N ARG A 186 -22.40 10.87 -10.86
CA ARG A 186 -23.56 11.45 -11.57
C ARG A 186 -24.71 10.45 -11.73
N HIS A 187 -24.40 9.21 -12.06
CA HIS A 187 -25.42 8.17 -12.19
C HIS A 187 -26.12 7.92 -10.84
N ARG A 188 -25.37 7.88 -9.75
CA ARG A 188 -25.88 7.75 -8.39
C ARG A 188 -26.79 8.94 -8.01
N GLU A 189 -26.40 10.16 -8.35
CA GLU A 189 -27.21 11.36 -8.12
C GLU A 189 -28.52 11.31 -8.89
N LEU A 190 -28.51 10.87 -10.14
CA LEU A 190 -29.73 10.68 -10.95
C LEU A 190 -30.67 9.65 -10.31
N ILE A 191 -30.13 8.51 -9.82
CA ILE A 191 -30.96 7.50 -9.14
C ILE A 191 -31.53 8.06 -7.84
N ARG A 192 -30.71 8.77 -7.03
CA ARG A 192 -31.16 9.45 -5.80
C ARG A 192 -32.26 10.46 -6.10
N GLY A 193 -32.10 11.29 -7.13
CA GLY A 193 -33.10 12.27 -7.56
C GLY A 193 -34.39 11.62 -8.00
N LYS A 194 -34.36 10.48 -8.69
CA LYS A 194 -35.56 9.70 -9.05
C LYS A 194 -36.26 9.12 -7.81
N ARG A 195 -35.51 8.57 -6.86
CA ARG A 195 -36.07 8.04 -5.60
C ARG A 195 -36.65 9.13 -4.71
N SER A 196 -36.02 10.32 -4.65
CA SER A 196 -36.53 11.46 -3.88
C SER A 196 -37.87 12.03 -4.44
N ARG A 197 -38.12 11.89 -5.74
CA ARG A 197 -39.39 12.30 -6.37
C ARG A 197 -40.47 11.24 -6.24
N GLY A 198 -40.13 10.03 -5.82
CA GLY A 198 -41.13 8.97 -5.55
C GLY A 198 -41.74 9.13 -4.16
N SER A 199 -42.94 8.59 -3.96
CA SER A 199 -43.64 8.58 -2.67
C SER A 199 -43.01 7.69 -1.60
N LEU A 200 -41.86 7.03 -1.90
CA LEU A 200 -41.20 6.10 -0.99
C LEU A 200 -40.38 6.88 0.06
N LYS A 201 -40.71 6.65 1.32
CA LYS A 201 -39.92 7.18 2.45
C LYS A 201 -38.64 6.38 2.56
N THR A 202 -37.50 7.09 2.66
CA THR A 202 -36.21 6.48 2.85
C THR A 202 -35.79 6.60 4.32
N ALA A 203 -35.43 5.50 4.96
CA ALA A 203 -34.86 5.47 6.30
C ALA A 203 -33.42 4.96 6.27
N ALA A 204 -32.55 5.53 7.08
CA ALA A 204 -31.17 5.10 7.25
C ALA A 204 -30.97 4.52 8.66
N ILE A 205 -30.40 3.30 8.74
CA ILE A 205 -30.03 2.69 10.01
C ILE A 205 -28.55 3.05 10.28
N VAL A 206 -28.33 3.83 11.36
CA VAL A 206 -27.01 4.32 11.75
C VAL A 206 -26.65 3.77 13.12
N GLY A 207 -25.38 3.45 13.36
CA GLY A 207 -24.88 2.97 14.65
C GLY A 207 -23.45 2.42 14.54
N TYR A 208 -22.84 2.13 15.67
CA TYR A 208 -21.49 1.57 15.75
C TYR A 208 -21.35 0.21 15.05
N THR A 209 -20.12 -0.19 14.74
CA THR A 209 -19.82 -1.54 14.25
C THR A 209 -20.34 -2.59 15.25
N ASN A 210 -20.84 -3.71 14.76
CA ASN A 210 -21.45 -4.80 15.54
C ASN A 210 -22.71 -4.45 16.36
N ALA A 211 -23.33 -3.28 16.13
CA ALA A 211 -24.58 -2.89 16.77
C ALA A 211 -25.85 -3.58 16.18
N GLY A 212 -25.69 -4.63 15.39
CA GLY A 212 -26.80 -5.39 14.85
C GLY A 212 -27.56 -4.73 13.66
N LYS A 213 -27.03 -3.68 13.03
CA LYS A 213 -27.68 -2.95 11.94
C LYS A 213 -28.08 -3.85 10.75
N SER A 214 -27.16 -4.72 10.33
CA SER A 214 -27.37 -5.67 9.24
C SER A 214 -28.41 -6.74 9.63
N THR A 215 -28.38 -7.20 10.86
CA THR A 215 -29.37 -8.14 11.39
C THR A 215 -30.77 -7.53 11.39
N LEU A 216 -30.90 -6.29 11.88
CA LEU A 216 -32.17 -5.57 11.85
C LEU A 216 -32.68 -5.36 10.42
N LEU A 217 -31.79 -4.92 9.48
CA LEU A 217 -32.17 -4.78 8.09
C LEU A 217 -32.68 -6.09 7.48
N ASN A 218 -31.96 -7.19 7.69
CA ASN A 218 -32.32 -8.51 7.18
C ASN A 218 -33.61 -9.07 7.80
N THR A 219 -33.97 -8.60 9.01
CA THR A 219 -35.24 -9.01 9.66
C THR A 219 -36.42 -8.20 9.13
N LEU A 220 -36.17 -6.99 8.60
CA LEU A 220 -37.22 -6.08 8.07
C LEU A 220 -37.44 -6.25 6.58
N THR A 221 -36.58 -6.93 5.83
CA THR A 221 -36.65 -7.17 4.38
C THR A 221 -36.79 -8.63 4.06
#